data_452e0a0ac5c2102f09ba8138c3c4f1ea
#
_entry.id   452e0a0ac5c2102f09ba8138c3c4f1ea
#
_cell.length_a   1.000
_cell.length_b   1.000
_cell.length_c   1.000
_cell.angle_alpha   90.00
_cell.angle_beta   90.00
_cell.angle_gamma   90.00
#
_symmetry.space_group_name_H-M   'P 1'
#
loop_
_entity.id
_entity.type
_entity.pdbx_description
1 polymer ?
#
loop_
_entity_poly.entity_id
_entity_poly.type
_entity_poly.pdbx_seq_one_letter_code
_entity_poly.pdbx_strand_id
1 'polypeptide(L)'
;MSCDCHPHVFGDPGKFPDRNPNPLQASREASFEDALRMHEAVGFRRGVLVQPANYTTDHCCLEEALARIHRGRYRAIGIMDDMVTDAELARLHAAGMRGVRFNFVRMFKMAPSPRLLQSSIERIGQYGWYIKIFIGPEELPNAIETLGAITAVPVVIDHMARLKPVDGARQEAHDLVLDLLRRENFWVLLSNGVRMSAQTSGYHDVVPIGQALHAAAPDRCLFGTDWPHTHSHNEGGGPPESKLIALLYRFLPDAAARQAVLVDNPARLHGFV
;
A
#
# COMPACT_ATOMS: atom_id res chain seq x y z
N MET A 1 -18.27 -4.89 3.88
CA MET A 1 -17.73 -5.38 2.59
C MET A 1 -16.22 -5.37 2.68
N SER A 2 -15.56 -6.52 2.46
CA SER A 2 -14.09 -6.65 2.51
C SER A 2 -13.39 -5.82 1.45
N CYS A 3 -12.22 -5.27 1.80
CA CYS A 3 -11.41 -4.38 0.96
C CYS A 3 -10.00 -4.94 0.80
N ASP A 4 -9.52 -4.96 -0.45
CA ASP A 4 -8.09 -5.07 -0.76
C ASP A 4 -7.51 -3.65 -0.86
N CYS A 5 -6.60 -3.28 0.02
CA CYS A 5 -6.04 -1.92 0.11
C CYS A 5 -4.74 -1.73 -0.69
N HIS A 6 -4.36 -2.69 -1.55
CA HIS A 6 -3.14 -2.56 -2.34
C HIS A 6 -3.06 -3.51 -3.56
N PRO A 7 -3.95 -3.45 -4.52
CA PRO A 7 -3.71 -3.98 -5.85
C PRO A 7 -3.16 -2.89 -6.77
N HIS A 8 -2.38 -3.31 -7.77
CA HIS A 8 -1.96 -2.49 -8.89
C HIS A 8 -2.71 -2.88 -10.16
N VAL A 9 -2.87 -1.94 -11.09
CA VAL A 9 -3.40 -2.22 -12.42
C VAL A 9 -2.48 -1.66 -13.48
N PHE A 10 -2.38 -2.39 -14.58
CA PHE A 10 -1.59 -2.03 -15.74
C PHE A 10 -2.48 -2.08 -16.97
N GLY A 11 -2.56 -0.96 -17.67
CA GLY A 11 -3.34 -0.85 -18.89
C GLY A 11 -2.55 -1.30 -20.13
N ASP A 12 -3.20 -1.20 -21.30
CA ASP A 12 -2.55 -1.46 -22.58
C ASP A 12 -1.33 -0.53 -22.74
N PRO A 13 -0.12 -1.08 -22.95
CA PRO A 13 1.10 -0.27 -23.10
C PRO A 13 1.05 0.72 -24.29
N GLY A 14 0.24 0.45 -25.31
CA GLY A 14 0.02 1.38 -26.43
C GLY A 14 -0.75 2.63 -26.01
N LYS A 15 -1.60 2.52 -24.99
CA LYS A 15 -2.39 3.61 -24.43
C LYS A 15 -1.76 4.21 -23.17
N PHE A 16 -1.17 3.39 -22.33
CA PHE A 16 -0.55 3.76 -21.05
C PHE A 16 0.92 3.32 -21.03
N PRO A 17 1.81 4.05 -21.70
CA PRO A 17 3.22 3.69 -21.76
C PRO A 17 3.91 3.90 -20.40
N ASP A 18 4.91 3.07 -20.12
CA ASP A 18 5.79 3.25 -18.99
C ASP A 18 6.48 4.62 -19.05
N ARG A 19 6.49 5.34 -17.92
CA ARG A 19 7.13 6.65 -17.76
C ARG A 19 8.41 6.58 -16.92
N ASN A 20 8.59 5.49 -16.18
CA ASN A 20 9.77 5.28 -15.37
C ASN A 20 10.87 4.61 -16.21
N PRO A 21 12.11 5.16 -16.24
CA PRO A 21 13.22 4.56 -17.00
C PRO A 21 13.68 3.19 -16.45
N ASN A 22 13.29 2.85 -15.21
CA ASN A 22 13.52 1.54 -14.61
C ASN A 22 12.18 0.91 -14.22
N PRO A 23 11.30 0.60 -15.18
CA PRO A 23 10.03 0.02 -14.87
C PRO A 23 10.21 -1.36 -14.24
N LEU A 24 9.50 -1.62 -13.17
CA LEU A 24 9.27 -2.98 -12.73
C LEU A 24 8.47 -3.64 -13.86
N GLN A 25 9.01 -4.67 -14.49
CA GLN A 25 8.29 -5.37 -15.55
C GLN A 25 6.98 -5.89 -14.97
N ALA A 26 5.88 -5.30 -15.42
CA ALA A 26 4.56 -5.76 -15.08
C ALA A 26 4.12 -6.82 -16.09
N SER A 27 3.35 -7.79 -15.64
CA SER A 27 2.59 -8.63 -16.54
C SER A 27 1.61 -7.77 -17.34
N ARG A 28 1.58 -7.94 -18.65
CA ARG A 28 0.58 -7.29 -19.52
C ARG A 28 -0.85 -7.79 -19.24
N GLU A 29 -0.97 -8.85 -18.46
CA GLU A 29 -2.25 -9.47 -18.08
C GLU A 29 -2.82 -8.88 -16.76
N ALA A 30 -2.30 -7.78 -16.25
CA ALA A 30 -2.72 -7.14 -15.02
C ALA A 30 -3.68 -5.98 -15.27
N SER A 31 -4.66 -6.18 -16.14
CA SER A 31 -5.69 -5.18 -16.43
C SER A 31 -6.60 -4.94 -15.22
N PHE A 32 -7.39 -3.88 -15.29
CA PHE A 32 -8.39 -3.62 -14.27
C PHE A 32 -9.45 -4.73 -14.20
N GLU A 33 -9.84 -5.29 -15.34
CA GLU A 33 -10.77 -6.42 -15.43
C GLU A 33 -10.19 -7.68 -14.79
N ASP A 34 -8.89 -7.90 -14.89
CA ASP A 34 -8.19 -9.01 -14.20
C ASP A 34 -8.22 -8.82 -12.69
N ALA A 35 -7.97 -7.59 -12.20
CA ALA A 35 -8.08 -7.26 -10.80
C ALA A 35 -9.51 -7.49 -10.26
N LEU A 36 -10.55 -7.14 -11.04
CA LEU A 36 -11.94 -7.41 -10.67
C LEU A 36 -12.22 -8.91 -10.58
N ARG A 37 -11.76 -9.70 -11.55
CA ARG A 37 -11.91 -11.16 -11.53
C ARG A 37 -11.21 -11.79 -10.32
N MET A 38 -10.00 -11.34 -10.02
CA MET A 38 -9.28 -11.78 -8.83
C MET A 38 -10.06 -11.42 -7.55
N HIS A 39 -10.51 -10.18 -7.41
CA HIS A 39 -11.29 -9.76 -6.25
C HIS A 39 -12.57 -10.59 -6.07
N GLU A 40 -13.28 -10.85 -7.17
CA GLU A 40 -14.49 -11.68 -7.15
C GLU A 40 -14.19 -13.12 -6.71
N ALA A 41 -13.12 -13.71 -7.24
CA ALA A 41 -12.72 -15.08 -6.91
C ALA A 41 -12.34 -15.26 -5.43
N VAL A 42 -11.73 -14.24 -4.79
CA VAL A 42 -11.31 -14.32 -3.38
C VAL A 42 -12.27 -13.60 -2.41
N GLY A 43 -13.34 -12.97 -2.92
CA GLY A 43 -14.41 -12.40 -2.12
C GLY A 43 -14.20 -10.95 -1.69
N PHE A 44 -13.29 -10.19 -2.29
CA PHE A 44 -13.21 -8.75 -2.07
C PHE A 44 -14.33 -8.01 -2.81
N ARG A 45 -14.91 -7.02 -2.16
CA ARG A 45 -15.99 -6.21 -2.70
C ARG A 45 -15.63 -4.74 -2.88
N ARG A 46 -14.50 -4.33 -2.29
CA ARG A 46 -13.89 -3.00 -2.38
C ARG A 46 -12.41 -3.13 -2.69
N GLY A 47 -11.82 -2.09 -3.29
CA GLY A 47 -10.39 -2.04 -3.56
C GLY A 47 -9.84 -0.62 -3.48
N VAL A 48 -8.55 -0.52 -3.16
CA VAL A 48 -7.79 0.73 -3.22
C VAL A 48 -6.63 0.52 -4.17
N LEU A 49 -6.81 0.95 -5.42
CA LEU A 49 -5.82 0.82 -6.48
C LEU A 49 -4.61 1.71 -6.16
N VAL A 50 -3.42 1.15 -6.22
CA VAL A 50 -2.19 1.90 -5.97
C VAL A 50 -1.44 2.14 -7.28
N GLN A 51 -1.07 3.39 -7.55
CA GLN A 51 -0.30 3.75 -8.73
C GLN A 51 0.99 2.94 -8.83
N PRO A 52 1.21 2.18 -9.92
CA PRO A 52 2.49 1.55 -10.18
C PRO A 52 3.59 2.61 -10.38
N ALA A 53 4.80 2.33 -9.90
CA ALA A 53 5.96 3.19 -10.14
C ALA A 53 6.27 3.38 -11.64
N ASN A 54 5.83 2.47 -12.48
CA ASN A 54 5.94 2.53 -13.94
C ASN A 54 5.34 3.80 -14.55
N TYR A 55 4.22 4.26 -14.01
CA TYR A 55 3.48 5.40 -14.57
C TYR A 55 3.86 6.73 -13.92
N THR A 56 4.70 6.72 -12.89
CA THR A 56 5.08 7.94 -12.15
C THR A 56 3.84 8.77 -11.78
N THR A 57 3.76 10.04 -12.15
CA THR A 57 2.62 10.95 -11.93
C THR A 57 1.58 10.95 -13.07
N ASP A 58 1.70 10.05 -14.06
CA ASP A 58 0.66 9.87 -15.08
C ASP A 58 -0.46 8.96 -14.55
N HIS A 59 -1.51 9.55 -14.00
CA HIS A 59 -2.63 8.84 -13.37
C HIS A 59 -3.72 8.38 -14.33
N CYS A 60 -3.55 8.57 -15.65
CA CYS A 60 -4.62 8.28 -16.62
C CYS A 60 -5.14 6.84 -16.56
N CYS A 61 -4.26 5.85 -16.31
CA CYS A 61 -4.67 4.46 -16.17
C CYS A 61 -5.56 4.24 -14.93
N LEU A 62 -5.21 4.82 -13.79
CA LEU A 62 -6.04 4.74 -12.58
C LEU A 62 -7.38 5.46 -12.74
N GLU A 63 -7.39 6.64 -13.36
CA GLU A 63 -8.61 7.40 -13.58
C GLU A 63 -9.57 6.64 -14.49
N GLU A 64 -9.06 6.02 -15.57
CA GLU A 64 -9.88 5.18 -16.43
C GLU A 64 -10.42 3.96 -15.68
N ALA A 65 -9.62 3.31 -14.87
CA ALA A 65 -10.06 2.20 -14.04
C ALA A 65 -11.18 2.62 -13.08
N LEU A 66 -11.01 3.75 -12.38
CA LEU A 66 -12.02 4.27 -11.46
C LEU A 66 -13.32 4.70 -12.17
N ALA A 67 -13.24 5.21 -13.41
CA ALA A 67 -14.42 5.62 -14.19
C ALA A 67 -15.29 4.44 -14.63
N ARG A 68 -14.71 3.23 -14.74
CA ARG A 68 -15.42 2.00 -15.17
C ARG A 68 -16.23 1.33 -14.05
N ILE A 69 -16.09 1.76 -12.80
CA ILE A 69 -16.75 1.13 -11.66
C ILE A 69 -17.82 2.03 -11.07
N HIS A 70 -18.85 1.42 -10.48
CA HIS A 70 -19.80 2.13 -9.63
C HIS A 70 -19.07 2.93 -8.56
N ARG A 71 -19.27 4.25 -8.58
CA ARG A 71 -18.71 5.20 -7.63
C ARG A 71 -18.96 4.72 -6.20
N GLY A 72 -17.90 4.59 -5.43
CA GLY A 72 -17.96 4.18 -4.02
C GLY A 72 -17.34 2.83 -3.69
N ARG A 73 -17.14 1.91 -4.67
CA ARG A 73 -16.50 0.61 -4.39
C ARG A 73 -14.99 0.62 -4.46
N TYR A 74 -14.43 1.54 -5.23
CA TYR A 74 -12.97 1.65 -5.37
C TYR A 74 -12.49 3.06 -5.08
N ARG A 75 -11.26 3.13 -4.61
CA ARG A 75 -10.46 4.34 -4.39
C ARG A 75 -9.10 4.15 -5.04
N ALA A 76 -8.29 5.20 -5.10
CA ALA A 76 -6.92 5.08 -5.58
C ALA A 76 -5.95 5.91 -4.74
N ILE A 77 -4.67 5.53 -4.86
CA ILE A 77 -3.51 6.21 -4.29
C ILE A 77 -2.58 6.53 -5.44
N GLY A 78 -2.28 7.81 -5.62
CA GLY A 78 -1.40 8.30 -6.67
C GLY A 78 0.06 8.41 -6.24
N ILE A 79 0.88 8.92 -7.16
CA ILE A 79 2.24 9.40 -6.91
C ILE A 79 2.22 10.92 -7.11
N MET A 80 2.99 11.65 -6.33
CA MET A 80 3.06 13.11 -6.39
C MET A 80 4.51 13.58 -6.53
N ASP A 81 4.70 14.59 -7.35
CA ASP A 81 5.93 15.36 -7.48
C ASP A 81 5.65 16.88 -7.44
N ASP A 82 6.68 17.69 -7.62
CA ASP A 82 6.54 19.15 -7.60
C ASP A 82 5.75 19.71 -8.81
N MET A 83 5.49 18.90 -9.85
CA MET A 83 4.78 19.31 -11.06
C MET A 83 3.27 19.12 -10.96
N VAL A 84 2.78 18.29 -10.05
CA VAL A 84 1.33 18.06 -9.86
C VAL A 84 0.66 19.34 -9.38
N THR A 85 -0.28 19.87 -10.17
CA THR A 85 -1.00 21.12 -9.89
C THR A 85 -2.18 20.92 -8.92
N ASP A 86 -2.67 21.99 -8.30
CA ASP A 86 -3.86 21.93 -7.43
C ASP A 86 -5.13 21.59 -8.23
N ALA A 87 -5.20 22.00 -9.49
CA ALA A 87 -6.28 21.64 -10.40
C ALA A 87 -6.30 20.12 -10.67
N GLU A 88 -5.12 19.51 -10.83
CA GLU A 88 -5.00 18.05 -10.95
C GLU A 88 -5.38 17.35 -9.65
N LEU A 89 -4.96 17.83 -8.48
CA LEU A 89 -5.38 17.27 -7.20
C LEU A 89 -6.90 17.29 -7.03
N ALA A 90 -7.55 18.41 -7.39
CA ALA A 90 -9.01 18.52 -7.35
C ALA A 90 -9.69 17.50 -8.29
N ARG A 91 -9.18 17.35 -9.52
CA ARG A 91 -9.66 16.39 -10.50
C ARG A 91 -9.49 14.94 -10.01
N LEU A 92 -8.31 14.61 -9.49
CA LEU A 92 -8.00 13.29 -8.95
C LEU A 92 -8.85 12.95 -7.71
N HIS A 93 -9.12 13.95 -6.85
CA HIS A 93 -10.04 13.77 -5.73
C HIS A 93 -11.46 13.43 -6.19
N ALA A 94 -11.96 14.17 -7.20
CA ALA A 94 -13.27 13.92 -7.79
C ALA A 94 -13.35 12.53 -8.45
N ALA A 95 -12.25 12.05 -9.05
CA ALA A 95 -12.16 10.71 -9.62
C ALA A 95 -12.17 9.59 -8.56
N GLY A 96 -11.85 9.88 -7.31
CA GLY A 96 -11.87 8.89 -6.22
C GLY A 96 -10.50 8.63 -5.59
N MET A 97 -9.49 9.43 -5.88
CA MET A 97 -8.19 9.33 -5.22
C MET A 97 -8.28 9.80 -3.76
N ARG A 98 -7.59 9.12 -2.86
CA ARG A 98 -7.66 9.37 -1.40
C ARG A 98 -6.29 9.46 -0.73
N GLY A 99 -5.21 9.44 -1.48
CA GLY A 99 -3.87 9.60 -0.92
C GLY A 99 -2.79 9.59 -1.97
N VAL A 100 -1.56 9.78 -1.51
CA VAL A 100 -0.35 9.74 -2.31
C VAL A 100 0.67 8.80 -1.71
N ARG A 101 1.45 8.13 -2.57
CA ARG A 101 2.49 7.19 -2.17
C ARG A 101 3.87 7.79 -2.38
N PHE A 102 4.72 7.69 -1.37
CA PHE A 102 6.14 8.01 -1.43
C PHE A 102 6.98 6.76 -1.23
N ASN A 103 8.03 6.63 -2.04
CA ASN A 103 8.91 5.48 -2.03
C ASN A 103 10.27 5.87 -1.45
N PHE A 104 10.60 5.37 -0.27
CA PHE A 104 11.88 5.60 0.42
C PHE A 104 12.92 4.52 0.12
N VAL A 105 12.52 3.41 -0.50
CA VAL A 105 13.43 2.29 -0.80
C VAL A 105 14.43 2.73 -1.87
N ARG A 106 15.73 2.71 -1.51
CA ARG A 106 16.84 3.28 -2.31
C ARG A 106 16.92 2.74 -3.73
N MET A 107 16.61 1.45 -3.93
CA MET A 107 16.69 0.84 -5.26
C MET A 107 15.80 1.53 -6.31
N PHE A 108 14.71 2.17 -5.90
CA PHE A 108 13.80 2.86 -6.81
C PHE A 108 14.23 4.29 -7.15
N LYS A 109 15.16 4.87 -6.39
CA LYS A 109 15.66 6.26 -6.58
C LYS A 109 14.52 7.30 -6.64
N MET A 110 13.46 7.10 -5.85
CA MET A 110 12.24 7.91 -5.85
C MET A 110 11.93 8.50 -4.45
N ALA A 111 12.92 8.54 -3.56
CA ALA A 111 12.71 9.10 -2.22
C ALA A 111 12.36 10.60 -2.34
N PRO A 112 11.28 11.06 -1.67
CA PRO A 112 10.89 12.45 -1.73
C PRO A 112 11.92 13.33 -1.04
N SER A 113 12.14 14.54 -1.55
CA SER A 113 12.83 15.56 -0.77
C SER A 113 11.98 15.97 0.44
N PRO A 114 12.58 16.46 1.54
CA PRO A 114 11.81 16.99 2.67
C PRO A 114 10.83 18.09 2.26
N ARG A 115 11.20 18.94 1.31
CA ARG A 115 10.35 19.99 0.76
C ARG A 115 9.14 19.40 0.04
N LEU A 116 9.34 18.42 -0.85
CA LEU A 116 8.24 17.77 -1.57
C LEU A 116 7.27 17.10 -0.58
N LEU A 117 7.80 16.40 0.42
CA LEU A 117 6.97 15.75 1.43
C LEU A 117 6.12 16.76 2.20
N GLN A 118 6.72 17.85 2.67
CA GLN A 118 6.03 18.90 3.41
C GLN A 118 4.95 19.58 2.55
N SER A 119 5.30 20.03 1.35
CA SER A 119 4.34 20.70 0.45
C SER A 119 3.19 19.75 0.04
N SER A 120 3.48 18.47 -0.13
CA SER A 120 2.45 17.47 -0.41
C SER A 120 1.48 17.32 0.75
N ILE A 121 1.96 17.23 1.99
CA ILE A 121 1.13 17.13 3.20
C ILE A 121 0.15 18.31 3.29
N GLU A 122 0.67 19.53 3.10
CA GLU A 122 -0.16 20.74 3.15
C GLU A 122 -1.26 20.73 2.08
N ARG A 123 -0.92 20.32 0.85
CA ARG A 123 -1.84 20.32 -0.28
C ARG A 123 -2.89 19.21 -0.21
N ILE A 124 -2.52 18.00 0.22
CA ILE A 124 -3.46 16.88 0.30
C ILE A 124 -4.35 16.93 1.55
N GLY A 125 -3.91 17.61 2.61
CA GLY A 125 -4.64 17.72 3.87
C GLY A 125 -6.05 18.32 3.70
N GLN A 126 -6.21 19.31 2.80
CA GLN A 126 -7.52 19.91 2.49
C GLN A 126 -8.54 18.93 1.91
N TYR A 127 -8.09 17.82 1.32
CA TYR A 127 -8.95 16.77 0.76
C TYR A 127 -9.19 15.62 1.75
N GLY A 128 -8.60 15.66 2.94
CA GLY A 128 -8.63 14.55 3.89
C GLY A 128 -7.89 13.31 3.38
N TRP A 129 -6.91 13.49 2.50
CA TRP A 129 -6.10 12.40 2.00
C TRP A 129 -5.02 12.00 3.01
N TYR A 130 -4.41 10.84 2.77
CA TYR A 130 -3.32 10.31 3.56
C TYR A 130 -2.06 10.05 2.74
N ILE A 131 -0.94 9.87 3.43
CA ILE A 131 0.33 9.45 2.83
C ILE A 131 0.49 7.95 3.01
N LYS A 132 0.91 7.29 1.94
CA LYS A 132 1.34 5.90 1.95
C LYS A 132 2.85 5.86 1.73
N ILE A 133 3.60 5.19 2.60
CA ILE A 133 5.06 5.13 2.53
C ILE A 133 5.55 3.71 2.29
N PHE A 134 6.36 3.54 1.24
CA PHE A 134 7.08 2.31 0.98
C PHE A 134 8.52 2.47 1.47
N ILE A 135 8.85 1.80 2.58
CA ILE A 135 10.11 1.90 3.28
C ILE A 135 10.56 0.52 3.75
N GLY A 136 11.84 0.33 3.94
CA GLY A 136 12.42 -0.90 4.47
C GLY A 136 13.26 -0.67 5.72
N PRO A 137 13.72 -1.75 6.37
CA PRO A 137 14.53 -1.69 7.58
C PRO A 137 15.79 -0.85 7.42
N GLU A 138 16.36 -0.84 6.22
CA GLU A 138 17.62 -0.13 5.92
C GLU A 138 17.43 1.39 5.83
N GLU A 139 16.24 1.86 5.47
CA GLU A 139 15.92 3.27 5.33
C GLU A 139 15.30 3.87 6.59
N LEU A 140 14.65 3.05 7.41
CA LEU A 140 13.92 3.50 8.60
C LEU A 140 14.74 4.37 9.55
N PRO A 141 15.97 4.01 10.00
CA PRO A 141 16.72 4.82 10.94
C PRO A 141 16.99 6.24 10.42
N ASN A 142 17.24 6.39 9.11
CA ASN A 142 17.49 7.69 8.49
C ASN A 142 16.22 8.50 8.22
N ALA A 143 15.06 7.87 8.18
CA ALA A 143 13.78 8.52 7.89
C ALA A 143 12.95 8.80 9.14
N ILE A 144 13.32 8.25 10.30
CA ILE A 144 12.48 8.23 11.50
C ILE A 144 12.09 9.63 11.98
N GLU A 145 13.02 10.58 11.97
CA GLU A 145 12.76 11.97 12.38
C GLU A 145 11.78 12.65 11.42
N THR A 146 12.02 12.48 10.09
CA THR A 146 11.14 13.04 9.05
C THR A 146 9.73 12.45 9.15
N LEU A 147 9.61 11.14 9.31
CA LEU A 147 8.32 10.48 9.47
C LEU A 147 7.63 10.88 10.77
N GLY A 148 8.40 10.92 11.86
CA GLY A 148 7.91 11.34 13.18
C GLY A 148 7.42 12.79 13.23
N ALA A 149 7.86 13.66 12.35
CA ALA A 149 7.37 15.03 12.24
C ALA A 149 5.99 15.14 11.55
N ILE A 150 5.52 14.10 10.86
CA ILE A 150 4.22 14.11 10.20
C ILE A 150 3.11 13.90 11.22
N THR A 151 2.29 14.92 11.41
CA THR A 151 1.15 14.90 12.35
C THR A 151 -0.17 15.32 11.71
N ALA A 152 -0.12 16.02 10.58
CA ALA A 152 -1.28 16.66 9.97
C ALA A 152 -2.17 15.72 9.16
N VAL A 153 -1.64 14.57 8.73
CA VAL A 153 -2.35 13.59 7.89
C VAL A 153 -2.07 12.17 8.38
N PRO A 154 -2.96 11.20 8.11
CA PRO A 154 -2.65 9.80 8.34
C PRO A 154 -1.48 9.33 7.47
N VAL A 155 -0.66 8.41 8.01
CA VAL A 155 0.49 7.81 7.32
C VAL A 155 0.34 6.29 7.35
N VAL A 156 0.27 5.65 6.19
CA VAL A 156 0.20 4.19 6.06
C VAL A 156 1.56 3.63 5.71
N ILE A 157 2.11 2.79 6.57
CA ILE A 157 3.36 2.05 6.32
C ILE A 157 3.04 0.84 5.44
N ASP A 158 3.58 0.81 4.21
CA ASP A 158 3.38 -0.28 3.26
C ASP A 158 4.10 -1.56 3.69
N HIS A 159 3.45 -2.70 3.39
CA HIS A 159 4.08 -4.03 3.42
C HIS A 159 4.84 -4.32 4.73
N MET A 160 4.23 -3.97 5.89
CA MET A 160 4.83 -4.19 7.22
C MET A 160 6.27 -3.62 7.32
N ALA A 161 6.55 -2.48 6.65
CA ALA A 161 7.89 -1.89 6.52
C ALA A 161 8.95 -2.88 6.00
N ARG A 162 8.56 -3.92 5.30
CA ARG A 162 9.45 -5.00 4.84
C ARG A 162 10.23 -5.68 5.97
N LEU A 163 9.69 -5.66 7.17
CA LEU A 163 10.30 -6.30 8.34
C LEU A 163 10.48 -7.80 8.10
N LYS A 164 11.67 -8.30 8.38
CA LYS A 164 12.01 -9.72 8.28
C LYS A 164 12.05 -10.34 9.69
N PRO A 165 11.96 -11.68 9.80
CA PRO A 165 12.21 -12.35 11.06
C PRO A 165 13.52 -11.92 11.69
N VAL A 166 13.49 -11.67 13.00
CA VAL A 166 14.60 -11.03 13.71
C VAL A 166 15.74 -12.02 13.92
N ASP A 167 16.90 -11.68 13.42
CA ASP A 167 18.17 -12.05 14.02
C ASP A 167 18.72 -10.78 14.66
N GLY A 168 19.10 -10.76 15.89
CA GLY A 168 19.50 -9.65 16.76
C GLY A 168 19.79 -8.27 16.15
N ALA A 169 20.36 -8.20 14.93
CA ALA A 169 20.72 -6.95 14.24
C ALA A 169 19.54 -6.18 13.60
N ARG A 170 18.33 -6.77 13.56
CA ARG A 170 17.14 -6.16 12.93
C ARG A 170 16.08 -5.72 13.92
N GLN A 171 16.35 -5.89 15.22
CA GLN A 171 15.42 -5.52 16.28
C GLN A 171 15.09 -4.02 16.23
N GLU A 172 16.08 -3.18 15.96
CA GLU A 172 15.91 -1.72 15.89
C GLU A 172 14.80 -1.31 14.91
N ALA A 173 14.76 -1.89 13.71
CA ALA A 173 13.71 -1.56 12.73
C ALA A 173 12.31 -1.96 13.20
N HIS A 174 12.19 -3.08 13.92
CA HIS A 174 10.92 -3.50 14.52
C HIS A 174 10.47 -2.50 15.58
N ASP A 175 11.39 -2.10 16.47
CA ASP A 175 11.09 -1.17 17.55
C ASP A 175 10.68 0.22 17.00
N LEU A 176 11.38 0.72 15.97
CA LEU A 176 11.04 1.97 15.30
C LEU A 176 9.63 1.94 14.67
N VAL A 177 9.24 0.85 14.02
CA VAL A 177 7.89 0.73 13.45
C VAL A 177 6.83 0.66 14.54
N LEU A 178 7.08 -0.09 15.62
CA LEU A 178 6.16 -0.16 16.75
C LEU A 178 6.00 1.19 17.44
N ASP A 179 7.08 1.97 17.57
CA ASP A 179 7.05 3.33 18.12
C ASP A 179 6.25 4.30 17.24
N LEU A 180 6.38 4.21 15.92
CA LEU A 180 5.53 4.97 15.00
C LEU A 180 4.05 4.59 15.18
N LEU A 181 3.74 3.31 15.31
CA LEU A 181 2.36 2.82 15.44
C LEU A 181 1.69 3.19 16.78
N ARG A 182 2.45 3.60 17.82
CA ARG A 182 1.88 4.20 19.05
C ARG A 182 1.22 5.56 18.80
N ARG A 183 1.55 6.20 17.67
CA ARG A 183 0.95 7.47 17.29
C ARG A 183 -0.36 7.23 16.53
N GLU A 184 -1.39 7.99 16.84
CA GLU A 184 -2.75 7.81 16.32
C GLU A 184 -2.87 8.00 14.80
N ASN A 185 -1.95 8.76 14.20
CA ASN A 185 -1.95 9.00 12.76
C ASN A 185 -1.19 7.95 11.95
N PHE A 186 -0.47 7.00 12.58
CA PHE A 186 0.25 5.94 11.85
C PHE A 186 -0.58 4.67 11.74
N TRP A 187 -0.61 4.13 10.53
CA TRP A 187 -1.28 2.92 10.10
C TRP A 187 -0.28 1.95 9.49
N VAL A 188 -0.64 0.69 9.40
CA VAL A 188 0.21 -0.32 8.74
C VAL A 188 -0.61 -1.22 7.81
N LEU A 189 -0.02 -1.55 6.66
CA LEU A 189 -0.56 -2.49 5.70
C LEU A 189 0.04 -3.87 5.97
N LEU A 190 -0.77 -4.82 6.43
CA LEU A 190 -0.43 -6.23 6.63
C LEU A 190 -0.45 -6.94 5.27
N SER A 191 0.68 -6.92 4.58
CA SER A 191 0.82 -7.49 3.23
C SER A 191 2.23 -8.00 3.00
N ASN A 192 2.44 -8.78 1.93
CA ASN A 192 3.74 -9.29 1.51
C ASN A 192 4.50 -10.14 2.53
N GLY A 193 3.84 -10.69 3.56
CA GLY A 193 4.50 -11.54 4.55
C GLY A 193 5.24 -12.72 3.93
N VAL A 194 4.72 -13.28 2.84
CA VAL A 194 5.37 -14.37 2.09
C VAL A 194 6.73 -13.98 1.51
N ARG A 195 6.95 -12.71 1.17
CA ARG A 195 8.23 -12.19 0.64
C ARG A 195 9.25 -11.89 1.73
N MET A 196 8.78 -11.67 2.94
CA MET A 196 9.64 -11.35 4.08
C MET A 196 10.08 -12.59 4.84
N SER A 197 9.37 -13.69 4.67
CA SER A 197 9.68 -14.97 5.25
C SER A 197 10.99 -15.55 4.70
N ALA A 198 11.78 -16.17 5.56
CA ALA A 198 12.90 -17.01 5.18
C ALA A 198 12.45 -18.42 4.75
N GLN A 199 11.16 -18.75 4.93
CA GLN A 199 10.60 -20.07 4.65
C GLN A 199 9.94 -20.07 3.26
N THR A 200 10.05 -21.18 2.56
CA THR A 200 9.42 -21.39 1.25
C THR A 200 7.95 -21.82 1.34
N SER A 201 7.52 -22.24 2.53
CA SER A 201 6.15 -22.66 2.82
C SER A 201 5.81 -22.46 4.29
N GLY A 202 4.51 -22.37 4.59
CA GLY A 202 4.03 -22.19 5.96
C GLY A 202 4.25 -20.78 6.53
N TYR A 203 5.35 -20.12 6.23
CA TYR A 203 5.63 -18.71 6.61
C TYR A 203 5.42 -18.43 8.11
N HIS A 204 5.80 -19.39 8.98
CA HIS A 204 5.58 -19.31 10.43
C HIS A 204 6.41 -18.19 11.08
N ASP A 205 7.56 -17.93 10.52
CA ASP A 205 8.55 -16.97 11.00
C ASP A 205 8.09 -15.49 10.92
N VAL A 206 7.16 -15.16 10.03
CA VAL A 206 6.61 -13.80 9.91
C VAL A 206 5.31 -13.61 10.69
N VAL A 207 4.71 -14.68 11.25
CA VAL A 207 3.46 -14.57 12.01
C VAL A 207 3.61 -13.68 13.25
N PRO A 208 4.67 -13.80 14.06
CA PRO A 208 4.87 -12.92 15.20
C PRO A 208 4.97 -11.42 14.80
N ILE A 209 5.52 -11.12 13.62
CA ILE A 209 5.61 -9.75 13.10
C ILE A 209 4.21 -9.19 12.88
N GLY A 210 3.38 -9.89 12.08
CA GLY A 210 2.01 -9.44 11.80
C GLY A 210 1.17 -9.29 13.07
N GLN A 211 1.33 -10.20 14.04
CA GLN A 211 0.65 -10.14 15.33
C GLN A 211 1.10 -8.93 16.18
N ALA A 212 2.40 -8.66 16.24
CA ALA A 212 2.94 -7.51 16.98
C ALA A 212 2.47 -6.18 16.40
N LEU A 213 2.48 -6.04 15.07
CA LEU A 213 1.99 -4.84 14.38
C LEU A 213 0.49 -4.62 14.61
N HIS A 214 -0.31 -5.70 14.55
CA HIS A 214 -1.73 -5.61 14.86
C HIS A 214 -1.97 -5.25 16.33
N ALA A 215 -1.24 -5.85 17.25
CA ALA A 215 -1.38 -5.54 18.67
C ALA A 215 -1.03 -4.08 19.01
N ALA A 216 -0.08 -3.48 18.27
CA ALA A 216 0.30 -2.08 18.46
C ALA A 216 -0.76 -1.09 17.96
N ALA A 217 -1.53 -1.45 16.90
CA ALA A 217 -2.50 -0.56 16.27
C ALA A 217 -3.70 -1.33 15.68
N PRO A 218 -4.54 -2.01 16.47
CA PRO A 218 -5.58 -2.90 15.97
C PRO A 218 -6.63 -2.20 15.11
N ASP A 219 -6.90 -0.95 15.41
CA ASP A 219 -7.83 -0.08 14.68
C ASP A 219 -7.18 0.64 13.49
N ARG A 220 -5.88 0.47 13.26
CA ARG A 220 -5.12 1.11 12.17
C ARG A 220 -4.31 0.13 11.33
N CYS A 221 -4.74 -1.12 11.30
CA CYS A 221 -4.22 -2.12 10.36
C CYS A 221 -5.13 -2.23 9.14
N LEU A 222 -4.50 -2.42 7.98
CA LEU A 222 -5.15 -2.67 6.70
C LEU A 222 -4.60 -3.98 6.11
N PHE A 223 -5.29 -4.55 5.14
CA PHE A 223 -4.77 -5.67 4.34
C PHE A 223 -4.69 -5.31 2.87
N GLY A 224 -3.71 -5.87 2.15
CA GLY A 224 -3.57 -5.72 0.70
C GLY A 224 -2.87 -6.91 0.08
N THR A 225 -3.31 -7.31 -1.12
CA THR A 225 -2.74 -8.44 -1.86
C THR A 225 -1.40 -8.11 -2.49
N ASP A 226 -1.16 -6.87 -2.88
CA ASP A 226 -0.05 -6.45 -3.75
C ASP A 226 -0.13 -7.11 -5.14
N TRP A 227 -1.36 -7.50 -5.57
CA TRP A 227 -1.60 -8.04 -6.90
C TRP A 227 -1.15 -7.02 -7.97
N PRO A 228 -0.54 -7.41 -9.08
CA PRO A 228 -0.27 -8.76 -9.59
C PRO A 228 1.11 -9.31 -9.16
N HIS A 229 1.67 -8.90 -8.05
CA HIS A 229 2.95 -9.39 -7.52
C HIS A 229 4.15 -9.15 -8.45
N THR A 230 4.28 -7.94 -8.96
CA THR A 230 5.21 -7.54 -10.02
C THR A 230 6.65 -8.04 -9.87
N HIS A 231 7.18 -8.10 -8.64
CA HIS A 231 8.51 -8.65 -8.38
C HIS A 231 8.62 -10.17 -8.52
N SER A 232 7.56 -10.90 -8.22
CA SER A 232 7.55 -12.37 -8.25
C SER A 232 7.16 -12.91 -9.63
N HIS A 233 6.61 -12.07 -10.49
CA HIS A 233 6.17 -12.47 -11.84
C HIS A 233 7.34 -12.85 -12.73
N ASN A 234 8.50 -12.22 -12.54
CA ASN A 234 9.74 -12.55 -13.25
C ASN A 234 10.37 -13.88 -12.80
N GLU A 235 9.92 -14.46 -11.67
CA GLU A 235 10.46 -15.66 -11.04
C GLU A 235 9.50 -16.87 -11.12
N GLY A 236 8.47 -16.81 -11.98
CA GLY A 236 7.52 -17.91 -12.16
C GLY A 236 6.14 -17.73 -11.54
N GLY A 237 5.78 -16.50 -11.22
CA GLY A 237 4.46 -16.13 -10.69
C GLY A 237 4.46 -15.81 -9.21
N GLY A 238 3.59 -14.86 -8.80
CA GLY A 238 3.36 -14.51 -7.40
C GLY A 238 2.69 -15.65 -6.61
N PRO A 239 2.67 -15.54 -5.27
CA PRO A 239 1.91 -16.47 -4.46
C PRO A 239 0.41 -16.32 -4.79
N PRO A 240 -0.35 -17.42 -4.88
CA PRO A 240 -1.79 -17.31 -5.02
C PRO A 240 -2.39 -16.53 -3.84
N GLU A 241 -3.38 -15.68 -4.10
CA GLU A 241 -4.01 -14.80 -3.10
C GLU A 241 -4.57 -15.58 -1.92
N SER A 242 -4.97 -16.83 -2.12
CA SER A 242 -5.42 -17.74 -1.06
C SER A 242 -4.35 -17.97 0.02
N LYS A 243 -3.07 -17.99 -0.35
CA LYS A 243 -1.96 -18.10 0.62
C LYS A 243 -1.78 -16.81 1.42
N LEU A 244 -1.98 -15.64 0.79
CA LEU A 244 -1.90 -14.35 1.47
C LEU A 244 -3.04 -14.21 2.49
N ILE A 245 -4.25 -14.62 2.10
CA ILE A 245 -5.43 -14.62 2.99
C ILE A 245 -5.24 -15.63 4.13
N ALA A 246 -4.72 -16.82 3.85
CA ALA A 246 -4.42 -17.81 4.88
C ALA A 246 -3.38 -17.30 5.88
N LEU A 247 -2.36 -16.57 5.41
CA LEU A 247 -1.37 -15.93 6.28
C LEU A 247 -1.99 -14.81 7.12
N LEU A 248 -2.86 -13.98 6.53
CA LEU A 248 -3.61 -12.96 7.27
C LEU A 248 -4.42 -13.60 8.42
N TYR A 249 -5.07 -14.73 8.20
CA TYR A 249 -5.83 -15.44 9.26
C TYR A 249 -4.95 -15.93 10.41
N ARG A 250 -3.66 -16.13 10.15
CA ARG A 250 -2.68 -16.47 11.18
C ARG A 250 -2.16 -15.25 11.92
N PHE A 251 -2.06 -14.11 11.24
CA PHE A 251 -1.83 -12.83 11.91
C PHE A 251 -2.99 -12.47 12.83
N LEU A 252 -4.22 -12.75 12.39
CA LEU A 252 -5.47 -12.35 13.00
C LEU A 252 -6.39 -13.56 13.22
N PRO A 253 -6.12 -14.39 14.23
CA PRO A 253 -6.94 -15.58 14.50
C PRO A 253 -8.37 -15.22 14.95
N ASP A 254 -8.55 -14.03 15.54
CA ASP A 254 -9.86 -13.53 15.95
C ASP A 254 -10.68 -12.98 14.77
N ALA A 255 -11.98 -13.33 14.73
CA ALA A 255 -12.88 -12.90 13.67
C ALA A 255 -13.19 -11.40 13.71
N ALA A 256 -13.26 -10.78 14.88
CA ALA A 256 -13.49 -9.34 15.04
C ALA A 256 -12.27 -8.56 14.55
N ALA A 257 -11.05 -9.03 14.82
CA ALA A 257 -9.83 -8.44 14.29
C ALA A 257 -9.79 -8.48 12.74
N ARG A 258 -10.21 -9.62 12.14
CA ARG A 258 -10.33 -9.70 10.66
C ARG A 258 -11.39 -8.78 10.11
N GLN A 259 -12.54 -8.66 10.78
CA GLN A 259 -13.59 -7.70 10.41
C GLN A 259 -13.04 -6.27 10.43
N ALA A 260 -12.35 -5.88 11.50
CA ALA A 260 -11.74 -4.55 11.60
C ALA A 260 -10.77 -4.30 10.44
N VAL A 261 -9.81 -5.19 10.20
CA VAL A 261 -8.74 -5.02 9.21
C VAL A 261 -9.25 -5.08 7.76
N LEU A 262 -10.24 -5.92 7.48
CA LEU A 262 -10.76 -6.11 6.12
C LEU A 262 -11.92 -5.17 5.77
N VAL A 263 -12.63 -4.61 6.75
CA VAL A 263 -13.88 -3.89 6.50
C VAL A 263 -13.89 -2.52 7.16
N ASP A 264 -13.74 -2.46 8.49
CA ASP A 264 -14.05 -1.25 9.24
C ASP A 264 -12.93 -0.20 9.13
N ASN A 265 -11.68 -0.61 9.30
CA ASN A 265 -10.51 0.24 9.14
C ASN A 265 -10.38 0.80 7.71
N PRO A 266 -10.50 -0.03 6.63
CA PRO A 266 -10.54 0.49 5.27
C PRO A 266 -11.70 1.46 5.03
N ALA A 267 -12.88 1.20 5.57
CA ALA A 267 -14.04 2.09 5.40
C ALA A 267 -13.74 3.47 5.99
N ARG A 268 -13.17 3.51 7.19
CA ARG A 268 -12.82 4.75 7.88
C ARG A 268 -11.74 5.54 7.15
N LEU A 269 -10.63 4.89 6.79
CA LEU A 269 -9.49 5.59 6.18
C LEU A 269 -9.78 6.08 4.75
N HIS A 270 -10.48 5.28 3.96
CA HIS A 270 -10.70 5.59 2.54
C HIS A 270 -12.05 6.27 2.27
N GLY A 271 -12.87 6.50 3.29
CA GLY A 271 -14.18 7.11 3.14
C GLY A 271 -15.15 6.24 2.33
N PHE A 272 -15.15 4.93 2.58
CA PHE A 272 -16.19 4.05 2.05
C PHE A 272 -17.46 4.16 2.92
N VAL A 273 -18.58 4.26 2.25
CA VAL A 273 -19.92 4.29 2.89
C VAL A 273 -20.55 2.92 2.85
#